data_8b522897b2e29ced47ac87946a7923a1
#
_entry.id   8b522897b2e29ced47ac87946a7923a1
#
_cell.length_a   1.000
_cell.length_b   1.000
_cell.length_c   1.000
_cell.angle_alpha   90.00
_cell.angle_beta   90.00
_cell.angle_gamma   90.00
#
_symmetry.space_group_name_H-M   'P 1'
#
loop_
_entity.id
_entity.type
_entity.pdbx_description
1 polymer ?
#
loop_
_entity_poly.entity_id
_entity_poly.type
_entity_poly.pdbx_seq_one_letter_code
_entity_poly.pdbx_strand_id
1 'polypeptide(L)'
;MDKYEEFMALTSQAIGILKDMSKRSPYDMASDGMARKTAKSFTSLADVLFGPTDSPRLQRESVALAEERGLSLEYLEMVEKHARKLKKRGAAWRLRAELIAFEGTFEEVEAYAKKRVTEEGGDTKKKPGVRLGRVIDGLRTISITDTQRRITDLEKTLDAAVENDNDRPRSEALLEPFWNLVEGTGTGIIKPEYRTVIAIGLEDYAK
;
A
#
# COMPACT_ATOMS: atom_id res chain seq x y z
N MET A 1 -30.24 -18.27 -14.60
CA MET A 1 -29.17 -17.56 -13.89
C MET A 1 -28.65 -16.49 -14.87
N ASP A 2 -28.67 -15.25 -14.49
CA ASP A 2 -28.09 -14.20 -15.32
C ASP A 2 -26.55 -14.20 -15.20
N LYS A 3 -25.86 -13.43 -16.08
CA LYS A 3 -24.39 -13.41 -16.09
C LYS A 3 -23.79 -12.82 -14.80
N TYR A 4 -24.54 -11.99 -14.09
CA TYR A 4 -24.11 -11.44 -12.81
C TYR A 4 -24.17 -12.53 -11.71
N GLU A 5 -25.27 -13.28 -11.66
CA GLU A 5 -25.42 -14.40 -10.73
C GLU A 5 -24.35 -15.47 -10.98
N GLU A 6 -24.04 -15.76 -12.24
CA GLU A 6 -22.97 -16.69 -12.62
C GLU A 6 -21.60 -16.17 -12.19
N PHE A 7 -21.32 -14.89 -12.37
CA PHE A 7 -20.08 -14.26 -11.89
C PHE A 7 -19.98 -14.32 -10.38
N MET A 8 -21.06 -14.00 -9.64
CA MET A 8 -21.06 -14.07 -8.18
C MET A 8 -20.87 -15.51 -7.67
N ALA A 9 -21.48 -16.49 -8.33
CA ALA A 9 -21.29 -17.90 -8.03
C ALA A 9 -19.84 -18.36 -8.25
N LEU A 10 -19.17 -17.86 -9.29
CA LEU A 10 -17.74 -18.13 -9.52
C LEU A 10 -16.85 -17.44 -8.48
N THR A 11 -17.14 -16.19 -8.11
CA THR A 11 -16.34 -15.50 -7.10
C THR A 11 -16.40 -16.17 -5.72
N SER A 12 -17.51 -16.80 -5.38
CA SER A 12 -17.66 -17.56 -4.12
C SER A 12 -16.88 -18.89 -4.09
N GLN A 13 -16.36 -19.34 -5.23
CA GLN A 13 -15.55 -20.57 -5.33
C GLN A 13 -14.03 -20.28 -5.28
N ALA A 14 -13.63 -19.15 -4.74
CA ALA A 14 -12.23 -18.69 -4.76
C ALA A 14 -11.24 -19.72 -4.18
N ILE A 15 -11.59 -20.43 -3.11
CA ILE A 15 -10.75 -21.46 -2.50
C ILE A 15 -10.49 -22.62 -3.47
N GLY A 16 -11.54 -23.13 -4.13
CA GLY A 16 -11.40 -24.17 -5.15
C GLY A 16 -10.54 -23.73 -6.34
N ILE A 17 -10.77 -22.52 -6.83
CA ILE A 17 -9.99 -21.91 -7.92
C ILE A 17 -8.50 -21.80 -7.53
N LEU A 18 -8.20 -21.27 -6.35
CA LEU A 18 -6.82 -21.13 -5.86
C LEU A 18 -6.14 -22.49 -5.64
N LYS A 19 -6.89 -23.52 -5.20
CA LYS A 19 -6.38 -24.89 -5.05
C LYS A 19 -5.97 -25.48 -6.41
N ASP A 20 -6.72 -25.22 -7.46
CA ASP A 20 -6.34 -25.65 -8.80
C ASP A 20 -5.21 -24.81 -9.40
N MET A 21 -5.16 -23.51 -9.10
CA MET A 21 -4.05 -22.64 -9.49
C MET A 21 -2.74 -23.00 -8.77
N SER A 22 -2.77 -23.56 -7.57
CA SER A 22 -1.56 -24.01 -6.86
C SER A 22 -0.77 -25.11 -7.60
N LYS A 23 -1.42 -25.80 -8.54
CA LYS A 23 -0.83 -26.85 -9.36
C LYS A 23 -0.22 -26.32 -10.66
N ARG A 24 -0.35 -25.02 -10.95
CA ARG A 24 0.07 -24.37 -12.20
C ARG A 24 1.18 -23.36 -11.92
N SER A 25 2.08 -23.21 -12.89
CA SER A 25 3.07 -22.13 -12.82
C SER A 25 2.46 -20.77 -13.24
N PRO A 26 2.99 -19.62 -12.76
CA PRO A 26 2.58 -18.32 -13.26
C PRO A 26 2.81 -18.14 -14.76
N TYR A 27 3.73 -18.91 -15.33
CA TYR A 27 4.02 -18.89 -16.77
C TYR A 27 2.89 -19.56 -17.57
N ASP A 28 2.43 -20.73 -17.11
CA ASP A 28 1.34 -21.46 -17.77
C ASP A 28 0.05 -20.61 -17.75
N MET A 29 -0.29 -20.03 -16.59
CA MET A 29 -1.45 -19.13 -16.49
C MET A 29 -1.33 -17.90 -17.37
N ALA A 30 -0.11 -17.36 -17.56
CA ALA A 30 0.11 -16.25 -18.48
C ALA A 30 -0.01 -16.67 -19.94
N SER A 31 0.35 -17.91 -20.28
CA SER A 31 0.15 -18.48 -21.63
C SER A 31 -1.33 -18.71 -21.94
N ASP A 32 -2.14 -18.99 -20.91
CA ASP A 32 -3.60 -19.11 -21.02
C ASP A 32 -4.31 -17.73 -21.12
N GLY A 33 -3.55 -16.61 -21.19
CA GLY A 33 -4.06 -15.26 -21.38
C GLY A 33 -4.19 -14.42 -20.11
N MET A 34 -3.81 -14.95 -18.95
CA MET A 34 -3.81 -14.17 -17.69
C MET A 34 -2.64 -13.18 -17.66
N ALA A 35 -2.88 -11.95 -17.19
CA ALA A 35 -1.79 -10.99 -16.96
C ALA A 35 -0.73 -11.55 -15.99
N ARG A 36 0.56 -11.47 -16.33
CA ARG A 36 1.66 -12.02 -15.51
C ARG A 36 1.63 -11.57 -14.04
N LYS A 37 1.24 -10.31 -13.81
CA LYS A 37 1.14 -9.77 -12.45
C LYS A 37 0.04 -10.48 -11.67
N THR A 38 -1.11 -10.69 -12.28
CA THR A 38 -2.26 -11.40 -11.71
C THR A 38 -1.92 -12.87 -11.43
N ALA A 39 -1.31 -13.55 -12.42
CA ALA A 39 -0.85 -14.93 -12.26
C ALA A 39 0.09 -15.09 -11.06
N LYS A 40 1.06 -14.18 -10.90
CA LYS A 40 1.98 -14.18 -9.75
C LYS A 40 1.27 -13.90 -8.42
N SER A 41 0.27 -13.00 -8.40
CA SER A 41 -0.51 -12.71 -7.19
C SER A 41 -1.27 -13.95 -6.74
N PHE A 42 -1.98 -14.60 -7.65
CA PHE A 42 -2.77 -15.78 -7.35
C PHE A 42 -1.93 -16.99 -6.97
N THR A 43 -0.81 -17.23 -7.66
CA THR A 43 0.12 -18.29 -7.24
C THR A 43 0.66 -18.03 -5.84
N SER A 44 1.08 -16.80 -5.53
CA SER A 44 1.56 -16.44 -4.20
C SER A 44 0.49 -16.63 -3.13
N LEU A 45 -0.77 -16.30 -3.42
CA LEU A 45 -1.90 -16.52 -2.51
C LEU A 45 -2.19 -18.02 -2.33
N ALA A 46 -2.17 -18.77 -3.42
CA ALA A 46 -2.33 -20.22 -3.39
C ALA A 46 -1.21 -20.92 -2.58
N ASP A 47 0.04 -20.49 -2.73
CA ASP A 47 1.17 -20.99 -1.96
C ASP A 47 0.99 -20.72 -0.45
N VAL A 48 0.46 -19.58 -0.07
CA VAL A 48 0.15 -19.27 1.33
C VAL A 48 -0.95 -20.19 1.88
N LEU A 49 -2.01 -20.42 1.12
CA LEU A 49 -3.16 -21.19 1.59
C LEU A 49 -2.95 -22.71 1.56
N PHE A 50 -2.14 -23.22 0.62
CA PHE A 50 -1.98 -24.65 0.39
C PHE A 50 -0.53 -25.13 0.48
N GLY A 51 0.44 -24.23 0.52
CA GLY A 51 1.86 -24.54 0.65
C GLY A 51 2.30 -24.83 2.09
N PRO A 52 3.58 -25.11 2.29
CA PRO A 52 4.16 -25.33 3.62
C PRO A 52 4.01 -24.10 4.53
N THR A 53 3.70 -24.34 5.81
CA THR A 53 3.48 -23.26 6.79
C THR A 53 4.01 -23.65 8.17
N ASP A 54 4.31 -22.64 9.00
CA ASP A 54 4.64 -22.79 10.42
C ASP A 54 3.39 -22.91 11.31
N SER A 55 2.20 -22.77 10.74
CA SER A 55 0.93 -22.75 11.46
C SER A 55 -0.14 -23.65 10.78
N PRO A 56 0.13 -24.96 10.58
CA PRO A 56 -0.70 -25.84 9.75
C PRO A 56 -2.13 -26.01 10.25
N ARG A 57 -2.36 -25.86 11.55
CA ARG A 57 -3.71 -25.91 12.12
C ARG A 57 -4.52 -24.68 11.70
N LEU A 58 -3.98 -23.49 11.95
CA LEU A 58 -4.65 -22.22 11.56
C LEU A 58 -4.88 -22.15 10.06
N GLN A 59 -3.91 -22.62 9.25
CA GLN A 59 -4.07 -22.67 7.79
C GLN A 59 -5.29 -23.52 7.40
N ARG A 60 -5.40 -24.76 7.89
CA ARG A 60 -6.52 -25.63 7.56
C ARG A 60 -7.86 -25.08 8.02
N GLU A 61 -7.94 -24.59 9.27
CA GLU A 61 -9.16 -24.01 9.83
C GLU A 61 -9.59 -22.77 9.05
N SER A 62 -8.63 -21.91 8.68
CA SER A 62 -8.90 -20.68 7.88
C SER A 62 -9.35 -21.00 6.46
N VAL A 63 -8.73 -21.98 5.80
CA VAL A 63 -9.13 -22.40 4.44
C VAL A 63 -10.54 -22.99 4.46
N ALA A 64 -10.85 -23.88 5.41
CA ALA A 64 -12.17 -24.45 5.53
C ALA A 64 -13.25 -23.38 5.78
N LEU A 65 -12.98 -22.45 6.69
CA LEU A 65 -13.92 -21.35 6.98
C LEU A 65 -14.08 -20.40 5.79
N ALA A 66 -13.01 -20.09 5.07
CA ALA A 66 -13.07 -19.26 3.87
C ALA A 66 -13.91 -19.91 2.76
N GLU A 67 -13.81 -21.24 2.60
CA GLU A 67 -14.60 -22.02 1.67
C GLU A 67 -16.08 -22.05 2.08
N GLU A 68 -16.37 -22.34 3.36
CA GLU A 68 -17.72 -22.35 3.92
C GLU A 68 -18.43 -21.00 3.75
N ARG A 69 -17.71 -19.90 3.97
CA ARG A 69 -18.24 -18.53 3.83
C ARG A 69 -18.29 -18.04 2.38
N GLY A 70 -17.76 -18.78 1.42
CA GLY A 70 -17.70 -18.38 0.02
C GLY A 70 -16.94 -17.06 -0.19
N LEU A 71 -15.82 -16.84 0.53
CA LEU A 71 -15.05 -15.61 0.43
C LEU A 71 -14.45 -15.43 -0.97
N SER A 72 -14.54 -14.23 -1.52
CA SER A 72 -14.04 -13.93 -2.87
C SER A 72 -12.52 -13.87 -2.94
N LEU A 73 -11.96 -13.98 -4.16
CA LEU A 73 -10.53 -13.78 -4.42
C LEU A 73 -10.04 -12.42 -3.93
N GLU A 74 -10.82 -11.36 -4.17
CA GLU A 74 -10.49 -10.02 -3.73
C GLU A 74 -10.40 -9.91 -2.21
N TYR A 75 -11.33 -10.56 -1.50
CA TYR A 75 -11.31 -10.62 -0.04
C TYR A 75 -10.05 -11.32 0.47
N LEU A 76 -9.69 -12.47 -0.10
CA LEU A 76 -8.51 -13.22 0.27
C LEU A 76 -7.21 -12.47 -0.06
N GLU A 77 -7.14 -11.74 -1.18
CA GLU A 77 -6.02 -10.86 -1.52
C GLU A 77 -5.89 -9.71 -0.50
N MET A 78 -7.00 -9.12 -0.07
CA MET A 78 -6.99 -8.08 0.96
C MET A 78 -6.47 -8.64 2.28
N VAL A 79 -6.94 -9.80 2.73
CA VAL A 79 -6.44 -10.48 3.93
C VAL A 79 -4.92 -10.70 3.84
N GLU A 80 -4.44 -11.23 2.72
CA GLU A 80 -3.01 -11.49 2.51
C GLU A 80 -2.19 -10.18 2.46
N LYS A 81 -2.68 -9.14 1.80
CA LYS A 81 -2.05 -7.81 1.76
C LYS A 81 -1.74 -7.27 3.16
N HIS A 82 -2.61 -7.55 4.12
CA HIS A 82 -2.41 -7.10 5.50
C HIS A 82 -1.58 -8.09 6.32
N ALA A 83 -1.83 -9.39 6.22
CA ALA A 83 -1.13 -10.41 6.99
C ALA A 83 0.39 -10.46 6.73
N ARG A 84 0.82 -10.32 5.48
CA ARG A 84 2.26 -10.30 5.11
C ARG A 84 3.06 -9.13 5.67
N LYS A 85 2.41 -8.10 6.22
CA LYS A 85 3.10 -7.00 6.90
C LYS A 85 3.61 -7.39 8.28
N LEU A 86 3.08 -8.50 8.85
CA LEU A 86 3.49 -9.00 10.15
C LEU A 86 4.66 -9.96 10.01
N LYS A 87 5.78 -9.62 10.65
CA LYS A 87 7.04 -10.38 10.56
C LYS A 87 7.22 -11.39 11.70
N LYS A 88 6.45 -11.25 12.78
CA LYS A 88 6.54 -12.17 13.93
C LYS A 88 6.00 -13.54 13.54
N ARG A 89 6.70 -14.60 13.96
CA ARG A 89 6.30 -15.98 13.71
C ARG A 89 4.85 -16.22 14.15
N GLY A 90 4.05 -16.83 13.29
CA GLY A 90 2.64 -17.15 13.52
C GLY A 90 1.69 -15.92 13.57
N ALA A 91 2.17 -14.68 13.67
CA ALA A 91 1.29 -13.51 13.72
C ALA A 91 0.49 -13.32 12.43
N ALA A 92 1.11 -13.56 11.28
CA ALA A 92 0.45 -13.48 9.99
C ALA A 92 -0.73 -14.47 9.88
N TRP A 93 -0.56 -15.71 10.39
CA TRP A 93 -1.64 -16.69 10.38
C TRP A 93 -2.74 -16.38 11.39
N ARG A 94 -2.41 -15.84 12.57
CA ARG A 94 -3.43 -15.36 13.50
C ARG A 94 -4.27 -14.26 12.87
N LEU A 95 -3.63 -13.29 12.22
CA LEU A 95 -4.38 -12.22 11.55
C LEU A 95 -5.24 -12.76 10.40
N ARG A 96 -4.75 -13.70 9.57
CA ARG A 96 -5.57 -14.34 8.53
C ARG A 96 -6.81 -14.99 9.12
N ALA A 97 -6.63 -15.78 10.19
CA ALA A 97 -7.74 -16.45 10.85
C ALA A 97 -8.76 -15.46 11.43
N GLU A 98 -8.28 -14.39 12.10
CA GLU A 98 -9.13 -13.31 12.60
C GLU A 98 -9.94 -12.63 11.48
N LEU A 99 -9.28 -12.27 10.36
CA LEU A 99 -9.94 -11.57 9.25
C LEU A 99 -10.92 -12.49 8.48
N ILE A 100 -10.58 -13.75 8.31
CA ILE A 100 -11.46 -14.74 7.66
C ILE A 100 -12.69 -15.02 8.51
N ALA A 101 -12.57 -14.98 9.83
CA ALA A 101 -13.67 -15.16 10.76
C ALA A 101 -14.48 -13.87 11.02
N PHE A 102 -13.97 -12.71 10.63
CA PHE A 102 -14.62 -11.42 10.92
C PHE A 102 -15.92 -11.29 10.13
N GLU A 103 -17.01 -10.98 10.84
CA GLU A 103 -18.32 -10.71 10.23
C GLU A 103 -18.50 -9.20 10.06
N GLY A 104 -18.58 -8.74 8.82
CA GLY A 104 -18.72 -7.33 8.47
C GLY A 104 -18.58 -7.08 6.98
N THR A 105 -18.73 -5.84 6.58
CA THR A 105 -18.49 -5.39 5.19
C THR A 105 -17.00 -5.45 4.86
N PHE A 106 -16.68 -5.42 3.58
CA PHE A 106 -15.28 -5.41 3.11
C PHE A 106 -14.48 -4.26 3.71
N GLU A 107 -15.08 -3.07 3.80
CA GLU A 107 -14.47 -1.86 4.34
C GLU A 107 -14.20 -1.97 5.85
N GLU A 108 -15.13 -2.56 6.59
CA GLU A 108 -14.98 -2.79 8.04
C GLU A 108 -13.85 -3.77 8.32
N VAL A 109 -13.77 -4.86 7.55
CA VAL A 109 -12.69 -5.84 7.67
C VAL A 109 -11.34 -5.21 7.30
N GLU A 110 -11.26 -4.41 6.22
CA GLU A 110 -10.02 -3.71 5.84
C GLU A 110 -9.60 -2.69 6.91
N ALA A 111 -10.55 -1.97 7.50
CA ALA A 111 -10.27 -1.04 8.61
C ALA A 111 -9.74 -1.78 9.84
N TYR A 112 -10.38 -2.89 10.21
CA TYR A 112 -9.93 -3.75 11.30
C TYR A 112 -8.53 -4.31 11.04
N ALA A 113 -8.27 -4.80 9.81
CA ALA A 113 -6.96 -5.30 9.41
C ALA A 113 -5.86 -4.24 9.55
N LYS A 114 -6.12 -2.99 9.13
CA LYS A 114 -5.19 -1.86 9.28
C LYS A 114 -4.86 -1.59 10.75
N LYS A 115 -5.88 -1.59 11.61
CA LYS A 115 -5.73 -1.41 13.06
C LYS A 115 -4.86 -2.52 13.66
N ARG A 116 -5.18 -3.78 13.40
CA ARG A 116 -4.46 -4.96 13.91
C ARG A 116 -2.98 -4.98 13.47
N VAL A 117 -2.71 -4.64 12.19
CA VAL A 117 -1.33 -4.53 11.70
C VAL A 117 -0.55 -3.45 12.45
N THR A 118 -1.17 -2.33 12.77
CA THR A 118 -0.53 -1.25 13.53
C THR A 118 -0.23 -1.67 14.98
N GLU A 119 -1.18 -2.33 15.65
CA GLU A 119 -1.05 -2.84 17.03
C GLU A 119 0.06 -3.89 17.15
N GLU A 120 0.18 -4.79 16.18
CA GLU A 120 1.22 -5.82 16.14
C GLU A 120 2.60 -5.30 15.70
N GLY A 121 2.74 -4.00 15.43
CA GLY A 121 3.99 -3.39 14.98
C GLY A 121 4.36 -3.77 13.55
N GLY A 122 3.37 -4.04 12.71
CA GLY A 122 3.57 -4.33 11.28
C GLY A 122 4.14 -3.14 10.52
N ASP A 123 4.69 -3.44 9.34
CA ASP A 123 5.35 -2.43 8.49
C ASP A 123 4.31 -1.53 7.80
N THR A 124 3.80 -0.56 8.56
CA THR A 124 2.79 0.41 8.09
C THR A 124 3.37 1.75 7.72
N LYS A 125 4.57 2.06 8.24
CA LYS A 125 5.20 3.37 8.04
C LYS A 125 6.11 3.35 6.82
N LYS A 126 5.86 4.26 5.90
CA LYS A 126 6.82 4.57 4.84
C LYS A 126 8.11 5.07 5.52
N LYS A 127 9.24 4.46 5.20
CA LYS A 127 10.54 4.94 5.68
C LYS A 127 10.99 6.12 4.83
N PRO A 128 11.64 7.13 5.45
CA PRO A 128 12.28 8.19 4.70
C PRO A 128 13.28 7.61 3.69
N GLY A 129 13.34 8.19 2.51
CA GLY A 129 14.27 7.78 1.47
C GLY A 129 13.94 8.34 0.10
N VAL A 130 14.89 8.20 -0.82
CA VAL A 130 14.76 8.57 -2.22
C VAL A 130 14.69 7.29 -3.06
N ARG A 131 13.73 7.20 -3.96
CA ARG A 131 13.56 6.08 -4.89
C ARG A 131 13.66 6.59 -6.31
N LEU A 132 14.49 5.91 -7.09
CA LEU A 132 14.63 6.15 -8.53
C LEU A 132 13.80 5.11 -9.27
N GLY A 133 12.82 5.56 -10.06
CA GLY A 133 12.02 4.71 -10.94
C GLY A 133 12.84 4.13 -12.11
N ARG A 134 12.22 3.30 -12.92
CA ARG A 134 12.80 2.85 -14.20
C ARG A 134 12.65 3.96 -15.23
N VAL A 135 13.52 3.95 -16.24
CA VAL A 135 13.33 4.80 -17.42
C VAL A 135 12.18 4.21 -18.26
N ILE A 136 11.21 5.06 -18.59
CA ILE A 136 10.07 4.74 -19.46
C ILE A 136 9.95 5.93 -20.43
N ASP A 137 9.97 5.66 -21.71
CA ASP A 137 9.87 6.67 -22.79
C ASP A 137 10.87 7.84 -22.62
N GLY A 138 12.10 7.55 -22.20
CA GLY A 138 13.14 8.55 -21.95
C GLY A 138 12.99 9.33 -20.64
N LEU A 139 11.92 9.12 -19.89
CA LEU A 139 11.63 9.77 -18.61
C LEU A 139 11.95 8.88 -17.43
N ARG A 140 12.40 9.47 -16.33
CA ARG A 140 12.67 8.77 -15.06
C ARG A 140 12.02 9.50 -13.90
N THR A 141 11.30 8.75 -13.05
CA THR A 141 10.66 9.30 -11.86
C THR A 141 11.60 9.24 -10.66
N ILE A 142 11.65 10.33 -9.90
CA ILE A 142 12.25 10.39 -8.56
C ILE A 142 11.11 10.55 -7.56
N SER A 143 11.11 9.72 -6.51
CA SER A 143 10.13 9.81 -5.42
C SER A 143 10.88 10.03 -4.10
N ILE A 144 10.58 11.12 -3.43
CA ILE A 144 11.15 11.46 -2.12
C ILE A 144 10.09 11.21 -1.04
N THR A 145 10.46 10.50 0.00
CA THR A 145 9.63 10.30 1.19
C THR A 145 10.42 10.80 2.39
N ASP A 146 9.90 11.78 3.11
CA ASP A 146 10.50 12.32 4.32
C ASP A 146 9.40 12.78 5.29
N THR A 147 9.78 13.42 6.39
CA THR A 147 8.81 14.00 7.33
C THR A 147 7.92 15.03 6.62
N GLN A 148 6.67 15.16 7.09
CA GLN A 148 5.73 16.13 6.54
C GLN A 148 6.33 17.53 6.49
N ARG A 149 7.02 17.95 7.57
CA ARG A 149 7.65 19.26 7.65
C ARG A 149 8.63 19.50 6.50
N ARG A 150 9.59 18.59 6.29
CA ARG A 150 10.62 18.76 5.24
C ARG A 150 10.03 18.76 3.82
N ILE A 151 9.02 17.91 3.58
CA ILE A 151 8.33 17.92 2.27
C ILE A 151 7.53 19.20 2.08
N THR A 152 6.83 19.68 3.11
CA THR A 152 6.09 20.96 3.03
C THR A 152 7.05 22.17 2.86
N ASP A 153 8.20 22.14 3.50
CA ASP A 153 9.20 23.20 3.32
C ASP A 153 9.76 23.19 1.89
N LEU A 154 10.03 22.01 1.33
CA LEU A 154 10.43 21.87 -0.07
C LEU A 154 9.33 22.37 -1.02
N GLU A 155 8.08 21.96 -0.78
CA GLU A 155 6.92 22.38 -1.58
C GLU A 155 6.78 23.92 -1.59
N LYS A 156 6.82 24.55 -0.43
CA LYS A 156 6.76 26.04 -0.31
C LYS A 156 7.92 26.72 -1.02
N THR A 157 9.12 26.15 -0.93
CA THR A 157 10.30 26.69 -1.63
C THR A 157 10.12 26.64 -3.13
N LEU A 158 9.60 25.53 -3.65
CA LEU A 158 9.33 25.38 -5.07
C LEU A 158 8.21 26.30 -5.54
N ASP A 159 7.07 26.35 -4.80
CA ASP A 159 5.95 27.22 -5.12
C ASP A 159 6.35 28.73 -5.14
N ALA A 160 7.24 29.14 -4.23
CA ALA A 160 7.73 30.51 -4.19
C ALA A 160 8.64 30.88 -5.38
N ALA A 161 9.21 29.89 -6.05
CA ALA A 161 10.08 30.07 -7.22
C ALA A 161 9.34 29.90 -8.56
N VAL A 162 8.04 29.50 -8.52
CA VAL A 162 7.21 29.43 -9.72
C VAL A 162 6.84 30.84 -10.15
N GLU A 163 7.24 31.25 -11.35
CA GLU A 163 6.70 32.43 -12.01
C GLU A 163 5.21 32.19 -12.31
N ASN A 164 4.37 33.24 -12.13
CA ASN A 164 2.92 33.17 -12.34
C ASN A 164 2.59 32.89 -13.82
N ASP A 165 2.73 31.66 -14.24
CA ASP A 165 2.27 31.12 -15.52
C ASP A 165 1.02 30.29 -15.28
N ASN A 166 -0.14 30.92 -15.42
CA ASN A 166 -1.44 30.30 -15.15
C ASN A 166 -1.84 29.25 -16.21
N ASP A 167 -1.08 29.10 -17.30
CA ASP A 167 -1.45 28.24 -18.42
C ASP A 167 -0.83 26.82 -18.33
N ARG A 168 0.14 26.61 -17.42
CA ARG A 168 0.79 25.29 -17.26
C ARG A 168 0.25 24.51 -16.07
N PRO A 169 0.10 23.16 -16.20
CA PRO A 169 -0.18 22.31 -15.05
C PRO A 169 0.88 22.53 -13.96
N ARG A 170 0.46 22.57 -12.67
CA ARG A 170 1.38 22.77 -11.53
C ARG A 170 2.57 21.81 -11.55
N SER A 171 2.37 20.55 -11.96
CA SER A 171 3.45 19.55 -12.06
C SER A 171 4.57 19.94 -13.03
N GLU A 172 4.22 20.64 -14.12
CA GLU A 172 5.20 21.14 -15.10
C GLU A 172 5.84 22.42 -14.62
N ALA A 173 5.06 23.32 -14.02
CA ALA A 173 5.55 24.58 -13.48
C ALA A 173 6.59 24.40 -12.36
N LEU A 174 6.51 23.31 -11.58
CA LEU A 174 7.46 23.00 -10.52
C LEU A 174 8.77 22.36 -11.01
N LEU A 175 8.87 21.95 -12.28
CA LEU A 175 10.04 21.21 -12.78
C LEU A 175 11.31 22.08 -12.85
N GLU A 176 11.22 23.27 -13.44
CA GLU A 176 12.32 24.22 -13.53
C GLU A 176 12.80 24.70 -12.15
N PRO A 177 11.92 25.16 -11.24
CA PRO A 177 12.30 25.48 -9.87
C PRO A 177 13.00 24.34 -9.14
N PHE A 178 12.56 23.09 -9.37
CA PHE A 178 13.20 21.91 -8.77
C PHE A 178 14.63 21.73 -9.27
N TRP A 179 14.87 21.83 -10.60
CA TRP A 179 16.21 21.68 -11.15
C TRP A 179 17.11 22.84 -10.75
N ASN A 180 16.62 24.06 -10.75
CA ASN A 180 17.36 25.25 -10.26
C ASN A 180 17.80 25.05 -8.78
N LEU A 181 16.94 24.44 -7.96
CA LEU A 181 17.28 24.09 -6.57
C LEU A 181 18.39 23.04 -6.49
N VAL A 182 18.31 22.00 -7.32
CA VAL A 182 19.28 20.88 -7.34
C VAL A 182 20.64 21.35 -7.88
N GLU A 183 20.65 22.16 -8.91
CA GLU A 183 21.86 22.67 -9.58
C GLU A 183 22.50 23.85 -8.83
N GLY A 184 21.78 24.41 -7.85
CA GLY A 184 22.27 25.59 -7.12
C GLY A 184 22.33 26.88 -7.95
N THR A 185 21.66 26.91 -9.10
CA THR A 185 21.65 28.05 -10.04
C THR A 185 20.55 29.07 -9.73
N GLY A 186 19.63 28.76 -8.82
CA GLY A 186 18.51 29.63 -8.45
C GLY A 186 18.97 30.81 -7.59
N THR A 187 19.04 32.01 -8.20
CA THR A 187 19.10 33.24 -7.45
C THR A 187 17.73 33.53 -6.85
N GLY A 188 17.54 33.24 -5.58
CA GLY A 188 16.32 33.66 -4.88
C GLY A 188 15.54 32.60 -4.10
N ILE A 189 16.11 31.44 -3.87
CA ILE A 189 15.50 30.52 -2.89
C ILE A 189 15.70 31.14 -1.52
N ILE A 190 14.68 31.87 -1.07
CA ILE A 190 14.59 32.40 0.27
C ILE A 190 14.46 31.18 1.18
N LYS A 191 15.52 30.87 1.95
CA LYS A 191 15.40 29.89 3.03
C LYS A 191 14.25 30.36 3.93
N PRO A 192 13.21 29.54 4.16
CA PRO A 192 12.12 29.94 5.01
C PRO A 192 12.67 30.35 6.37
N GLU A 193 12.53 31.61 6.75
CA GLU A 193 12.86 32.10 8.10
C GLU A 193 11.83 31.54 9.06
N TYR A 194 12.26 30.60 9.85
CA TYR A 194 11.43 30.08 10.95
C TYR A 194 11.46 31.07 12.11
N ARG A 195 10.40 31.84 12.28
CA ARG A 195 10.18 32.61 13.50
C ARG A 195 9.51 31.71 14.52
N THR A 196 10.24 31.31 15.55
CA THR A 196 9.65 30.69 16.72
C THR A 196 8.91 31.78 17.49
N VAL A 197 7.58 31.81 17.42
CA VAL A 197 6.75 32.65 18.28
C VAL A 197 6.57 31.91 19.58
N ILE A 198 7.29 32.33 20.64
CA ILE A 198 7.07 31.86 21.97
C ILE A 198 6.01 32.80 22.58
N ALA A 199 4.77 32.33 22.69
CA ALA A 199 3.73 33.01 23.42
C ALA A 199 3.96 32.76 24.92
N ILE A 200 4.54 33.75 25.61
CA ILE A 200 4.66 33.73 27.07
C ILE A 200 3.41 34.43 27.60
N GLY A 201 2.61 33.73 28.38
CA GLY A 201 1.48 34.32 29.10
C GLY A 201 1.99 35.37 30.09
N LEU A 202 1.36 36.54 30.13
CA LEU A 202 1.70 37.63 31.06
C LEU A 202 1.64 37.20 32.54
N GLU A 203 0.98 36.11 32.84
CA GLU A 203 0.87 35.51 34.18
C GLU A 203 2.18 34.90 34.70
N ASP A 204 3.09 34.55 33.80
CA ASP A 204 4.39 33.97 34.16
C ASP A 204 5.46 35.03 34.52
N TYR A 205 5.18 36.32 34.29
CA TYR A 205 6.09 37.43 34.62
C TYR A 205 5.84 38.03 36.02
N ALA A 206 4.84 37.56 36.76
CA ALA A 206 4.44 38.13 38.06
C ALA A 206 4.84 37.28 39.28
N LYS A 207 5.88 36.43 39.15
CA LYS A 207 6.46 35.68 40.26
C LYS A 207 7.93 36.00 40.48
#